data_afa88ea8123b9326531ac6d2f2e6891c
#
_entry.id   afa88ea8123b9326531ac6d2f2e6891c
#
_cell.length_a   1.000
_cell.length_b   1.000
_cell.length_c   1.000
_cell.angle_alpha   90.00
_cell.angle_beta   90.00
_cell.angle_gamma   90.00
#
_symmetry.space_group_name_H-M   'P 1'
#
loop_
_entity.id
_entity.type
_entity.pdbx_description
1 polymer ?
#
loop_
_entity_poly.entity_id
_entity_poly.type
_entity_poly.pdbx_seq_one_letter_code
_entity_poly.pdbx_strand_id
1 'polypeptide(L)'
;MKKYFYIIIILLFVSKAFSQTDHYKNISIIEMDILRNGEKIGYSNYYFKHDGNKMEVKNNTEFEVKLLNVSLFSIKSVSIENYINDKLVFFKSDTLQNDKKKYANLKLNENSNKFIIDGSSFKGEAEINNVIGNWWNSKILSVSSQISPLSGSVKEQNVNLLKKETIIIDGKNYDTLHFKLKSKDESLPGDKKLDFDVWLDPREGFIVKVSYERLGKWEYILKKVE
;
A
#
# COMPACT_ATOMS: atom_id res chain seq x y z
N MET A 1 -55.97 13.81 -30.86
CA MET A 1 -55.10 13.91 -29.69
C MET A 1 -54.08 12.78 -29.74
N LYS A 2 -52.82 13.04 -30.16
CA LYS A 2 -51.75 12.05 -30.26
C LYS A 2 -51.00 12.03 -28.92
N LYS A 3 -51.06 10.90 -28.18
CA LYS A 3 -50.26 10.66 -26.95
C LYS A 3 -48.87 10.23 -27.37
N TYR A 4 -47.87 11.05 -27.11
CA TYR A 4 -46.46 10.69 -27.25
C TYR A 4 -46.03 9.92 -26.00
N PHE A 5 -45.68 8.64 -26.19
CA PHE A 5 -45.14 7.77 -25.17
C PHE A 5 -43.62 7.92 -25.19
N TYR A 6 -43.06 8.64 -24.23
CA TYR A 6 -41.61 8.77 -24.07
C TYR A 6 -41.09 7.54 -23.35
N ILE A 7 -40.40 6.66 -24.10
CA ILE A 7 -39.62 5.57 -23.51
C ILE A 7 -38.30 6.15 -23.03
N ILE A 8 -38.15 6.32 -21.71
CA ILE A 8 -36.88 6.66 -21.07
C ILE A 8 -36.05 5.36 -21.01
N ILE A 9 -35.06 5.21 -21.89
CA ILE A 9 -34.08 4.17 -21.81
C ILE A 9 -33.08 4.58 -20.73
N ILE A 10 -33.22 4.03 -19.53
CA ILE A 10 -32.21 4.13 -18.46
C ILE A 10 -31.09 3.20 -18.85
N LEU A 11 -30.00 3.75 -19.41
CA LEU A 11 -28.72 3.06 -19.60
C LEU A 11 -28.11 2.83 -18.20
N LEU A 12 -28.37 1.66 -17.64
CA LEU A 12 -27.66 1.16 -16.47
C LEU A 12 -26.21 0.92 -16.88
N PHE A 13 -25.34 1.88 -16.65
CA PHE A 13 -23.90 1.65 -16.62
C PHE A 13 -23.63 0.75 -15.42
N VAL A 14 -23.60 -0.55 -15.64
CA VAL A 14 -23.05 -1.50 -14.69
C VAL A 14 -21.54 -1.29 -14.71
N SER A 15 -21.05 -0.39 -13.86
CA SER A 15 -19.63 -0.35 -13.54
C SER A 15 -19.27 -1.69 -12.92
N LYS A 16 -18.55 -2.55 -13.65
CA LYS A 16 -17.94 -3.73 -13.08
C LYS A 16 -16.97 -3.23 -12.01
N ALA A 17 -17.36 -3.32 -10.74
CA ALA A 17 -16.44 -3.21 -9.65
C ALA A 17 -15.50 -4.42 -9.80
N PHE A 18 -14.31 -4.21 -10.37
CA PHE A 18 -13.29 -5.23 -10.38
C PHE A 18 -12.94 -5.55 -8.93
N SER A 19 -13.10 -6.83 -8.56
CA SER A 19 -12.62 -7.35 -7.30
C SER A 19 -11.10 -7.13 -7.21
N GLN A 20 -10.63 -6.70 -6.07
CA GLN A 20 -9.20 -6.43 -5.86
C GLN A 20 -8.36 -7.71 -6.04
N THR A 21 -8.87 -8.87 -5.57
CA THR A 21 -8.18 -10.15 -5.75
C THR A 21 -8.17 -10.60 -7.19
N ASP A 22 -9.19 -10.28 -7.99
CA ASP A 22 -9.22 -10.60 -9.42
C ASP A 22 -8.14 -9.83 -10.18
N HIS A 23 -7.82 -8.59 -9.78
CA HIS A 23 -6.75 -7.80 -10.37
C HIS A 23 -5.37 -8.46 -10.20
N TYR A 24 -5.11 -9.02 -9.01
CA TYR A 24 -3.84 -9.68 -8.70
C TYR A 24 -3.82 -11.20 -9.00
N LYS A 25 -4.90 -11.77 -9.53
CA LYS A 25 -5.09 -13.22 -9.68
C LYS A 25 -4.00 -13.93 -10.49
N ASN A 26 -3.42 -13.23 -11.45
CA ASN A 26 -2.35 -13.75 -12.30
C ASN A 26 -0.97 -13.24 -11.87
N ILE A 27 -0.87 -12.55 -10.74
CA ILE A 27 0.39 -12.02 -10.23
C ILE A 27 0.94 -13.00 -9.20
N SER A 28 2.19 -13.36 -9.36
CA SER A 28 2.94 -14.19 -8.40
C SER A 28 3.94 -13.38 -7.58
N ILE A 29 4.46 -12.29 -8.14
CA ILE A 29 5.45 -11.44 -7.48
C ILE A 29 5.37 -9.99 -7.95
N ILE A 30 5.56 -9.06 -6.99
CA ILE A 30 5.89 -7.64 -7.25
C ILE A 30 7.19 -7.36 -6.51
N GLU A 31 8.22 -6.92 -7.23
CA GLU A 31 9.51 -6.51 -6.67
C GLU A 31 9.67 -5.00 -6.78
N MET A 32 10.11 -4.37 -5.69
CA MET A 32 10.46 -2.95 -5.65
C MET A 32 11.87 -2.76 -5.11
N ASP A 33 12.66 -1.94 -5.79
CA ASP A 33 13.94 -1.48 -5.28
C ASP A 33 13.72 -0.27 -4.36
N ILE A 34 14.47 -0.21 -3.26
CA ILE A 34 14.48 0.93 -2.33
C ILE A 34 15.76 1.70 -2.55
N LEU A 35 15.61 2.99 -2.90
CA LEU A 35 16.73 3.89 -3.15
C LEU A 35 16.74 5.02 -2.11
N ARG A 36 17.92 5.53 -1.80
CA ARG A 36 18.13 6.75 -1.04
C ARG A 36 19.14 7.63 -1.77
N ASN A 37 18.75 8.87 -2.10
CA ASN A 37 19.51 9.80 -2.92
C ASN A 37 20.01 9.18 -4.26
N GLY A 38 19.18 8.33 -4.87
CA GLY A 38 19.49 7.63 -6.13
C GLY A 38 20.31 6.34 -5.98
N GLU A 39 20.83 6.03 -4.79
CA GLU A 39 21.57 4.78 -4.55
C GLU A 39 20.65 3.70 -4.01
N LYS A 40 20.72 2.50 -4.55
CA LYS A 40 19.97 1.35 -4.07
C LYS A 40 20.50 0.91 -2.71
N ILE A 41 19.61 0.88 -1.72
CA ILE A 41 19.92 0.50 -0.34
C ILE A 41 19.18 -0.76 0.12
N GLY A 42 18.26 -1.27 -0.68
CA GLY A 42 17.48 -2.44 -0.32
C GLY A 42 16.35 -2.76 -1.29
N TYR A 43 15.37 -3.50 -0.80
CA TYR A 43 14.24 -3.98 -1.58
C TYR A 43 12.97 -4.16 -0.72
N SER A 44 11.82 -4.23 -1.39
CA SER A 44 10.55 -4.68 -0.82
C SER A 44 9.84 -5.58 -1.85
N ASN A 45 9.74 -6.86 -1.55
CA ASN A 45 9.22 -7.87 -2.45
C ASN A 45 7.93 -8.47 -1.89
N TYR A 46 6.91 -8.60 -2.75
CA TYR A 46 5.60 -9.14 -2.42
C TYR A 46 5.35 -10.41 -3.23
N TYR A 47 5.00 -11.49 -2.56
CA TYR A 47 4.74 -12.81 -3.14
C TYR A 47 3.27 -13.17 -2.95
N PHE A 48 2.58 -13.48 -4.04
CA PHE A 48 1.15 -13.74 -4.06
C PHE A 48 0.89 -15.23 -4.23
N LYS A 49 -0.03 -15.76 -3.42
CA LYS A 49 -0.54 -17.11 -3.55
C LYS A 49 -2.06 -17.06 -3.57
N HIS A 50 -2.65 -17.67 -4.60
CA HIS A 50 -4.10 -17.72 -4.78
C HIS A 50 -4.61 -19.15 -4.60
N ASP A 51 -5.77 -19.27 -3.95
CA ASP A 51 -6.49 -20.52 -3.76
C ASP A 51 -8.00 -20.22 -3.72
N GLY A 52 -8.65 -20.34 -4.88
CA GLY A 52 -10.07 -20.01 -5.05
C GLY A 52 -10.35 -18.54 -4.71
N ASN A 53 -11.16 -18.30 -3.69
CA ASN A 53 -11.48 -16.96 -3.18
C ASN A 53 -10.52 -16.44 -2.10
N LYS A 54 -9.42 -17.14 -1.88
CA LYS A 54 -8.38 -16.77 -0.90
C LYS A 54 -7.14 -16.24 -1.61
N MET A 55 -6.55 -15.22 -1.04
CA MET A 55 -5.25 -14.69 -1.45
C MET A 55 -4.37 -14.51 -0.21
N GLU A 56 -3.14 -15.02 -0.29
CA GLU A 56 -2.09 -14.73 0.68
C GLU A 56 -1.03 -13.86 0.01
N VAL A 57 -0.64 -12.78 0.69
CA VAL A 57 0.46 -11.92 0.26
C VAL A 57 1.54 -11.94 1.32
N LYS A 58 2.73 -12.43 0.97
CA LYS A 58 3.93 -12.35 1.81
C LYS A 58 4.77 -11.18 1.37
N ASN A 59 5.24 -10.38 2.32
CA ASN A 59 6.20 -9.32 2.03
C ASN A 59 7.52 -9.56 2.75
N ASN A 60 8.62 -9.34 2.04
CA ASN A 60 9.96 -9.25 2.59
C ASN A 60 10.54 -7.89 2.23
N THR A 61 10.82 -7.07 3.24
CA THR A 61 11.45 -5.76 3.09
C THR A 61 12.75 -5.73 3.87
N GLU A 62 13.84 -5.38 3.19
CA GLU A 62 15.15 -5.21 3.83
C GLU A 62 15.88 -4.04 3.21
N PHE A 63 16.38 -3.13 4.05
CA PHE A 63 17.27 -2.06 3.62
C PHE A 63 18.15 -1.56 4.77
N GLU A 64 19.28 -0.97 4.40
CA GLU A 64 20.26 -0.44 5.34
C GLU A 64 20.88 0.86 4.80
N VAL A 65 20.89 1.88 5.63
CA VAL A 65 21.57 3.16 5.38
C VAL A 65 22.89 3.15 6.13
N LYS A 66 23.99 3.28 5.41
CA LYS A 66 25.35 3.36 5.98
C LYS A 66 25.96 4.73 5.78
N LEU A 67 26.78 5.15 6.73
CA LEU A 67 27.70 6.27 6.60
C LEU A 67 29.09 5.81 7.08
N LEU A 68 30.10 5.95 6.23
CA LEU A 68 31.47 5.49 6.50
C LEU A 68 31.52 4.05 7.06
N ASN A 69 30.76 3.13 6.43
CA ASN A 69 30.60 1.73 6.83
C ASN A 69 29.91 1.49 8.19
N VAL A 70 29.38 2.54 8.83
CA VAL A 70 28.57 2.41 10.05
C VAL A 70 27.09 2.40 9.68
N SER A 71 26.33 1.39 10.15
CA SER A 71 24.88 1.33 9.99
C SER A 71 24.24 2.44 10.81
N LEU A 72 23.52 3.36 10.13
CA LEU A 72 22.77 4.45 10.77
C LEU A 72 21.31 4.07 10.96
N PHE A 73 20.74 3.35 9.99
CA PHE A 73 19.35 2.97 10.01
C PHE A 73 19.15 1.70 9.17
N SER A 74 18.46 0.73 9.73
CA SER A 74 18.13 -0.51 9.03
C SER A 74 16.72 -0.97 9.35
N ILE A 75 16.10 -1.61 8.38
CA ILE A 75 14.85 -2.36 8.53
C ILE A 75 15.02 -3.73 7.89
N LYS A 76 14.60 -4.75 8.65
CA LYS A 76 14.35 -6.09 8.15
C LYS A 76 12.97 -6.50 8.63
N SER A 77 12.04 -6.68 7.69
CA SER A 77 10.63 -6.95 7.99
C SER A 77 10.11 -8.09 7.14
N VAL A 78 9.34 -8.96 7.76
CA VAL A 78 8.53 -9.97 7.08
C VAL A 78 7.08 -9.80 7.48
N SER A 79 6.15 -9.94 6.53
CA SER A 79 4.74 -9.91 6.84
C SER A 79 3.91 -10.87 5.98
N ILE A 80 2.73 -11.19 6.47
CA ILE A 80 1.72 -12.01 5.78
C ILE A 80 0.37 -11.30 5.89
N GLU A 81 -0.31 -11.17 4.76
CA GLU A 81 -1.69 -10.72 4.65
C GLU A 81 -2.55 -11.85 4.10
N ASN A 82 -3.70 -12.13 4.72
CA ASN A 82 -4.66 -13.09 4.18
C ASN A 82 -5.97 -12.39 3.86
N TYR A 83 -6.45 -12.64 2.65
CA TYR A 83 -7.70 -12.12 2.11
C TYR A 83 -8.66 -13.27 1.82
N ILE A 84 -9.95 -13.06 2.09
CA ILE A 84 -11.05 -13.95 1.70
C ILE A 84 -12.13 -13.09 1.06
N ASN A 85 -12.54 -13.40 -0.18
CA ASN A 85 -13.50 -12.59 -0.93
C ASN A 85 -13.13 -11.09 -0.92
N ASP A 86 -11.87 -10.75 -1.22
CA ASP A 86 -11.32 -9.39 -1.24
C ASP A 86 -11.24 -8.66 0.11
N LYS A 87 -11.64 -9.29 1.18
CA LYS A 87 -11.56 -8.71 2.53
C LYS A 87 -10.30 -9.19 3.22
N LEU A 88 -9.51 -8.27 3.74
CA LEU A 88 -8.42 -8.58 4.66
C LEU A 88 -9.02 -9.23 5.92
N VAL A 89 -8.58 -10.45 6.26
CA VAL A 89 -9.06 -11.17 7.44
C VAL A 89 -7.97 -11.35 8.49
N PHE A 90 -6.72 -11.31 8.05
CA PHE A 90 -5.56 -11.49 8.91
C PHE A 90 -4.36 -10.75 8.36
N PHE A 91 -3.58 -10.14 9.26
CA PHE A 91 -2.25 -9.61 8.99
C PHE A 91 -1.32 -9.91 10.16
N LYS A 92 -0.10 -10.25 9.86
CA LYS A 92 0.99 -10.37 10.84
C LYS A 92 2.27 -9.83 10.25
N SER A 93 3.02 -9.08 11.06
CA SER A 93 4.38 -8.67 10.73
C SER A 93 5.32 -8.80 11.90
N ASP A 94 6.57 -9.15 11.58
CA ASP A 94 7.71 -9.10 12.49
C ASP A 94 8.80 -8.23 11.85
N THR A 95 9.24 -7.20 12.55
CA THR A 95 10.18 -6.19 12.06
C THR A 95 11.32 -6.00 13.05
N LEU A 96 12.53 -5.98 12.53
CA LEU A 96 13.71 -5.50 13.22
C LEU A 96 14.07 -4.12 12.64
N GLN A 97 13.96 -3.07 13.47
CA GLN A 97 14.35 -1.71 13.11
C GLN A 97 15.50 -1.26 14.00
N ASN A 98 16.72 -1.15 13.49
CA ASN A 98 17.92 -0.95 14.29
C ASN A 98 17.84 -1.85 15.49
N ASP A 99 18.07 -3.00 15.64
CA ASP A 99 18.01 -3.94 16.78
C ASP A 99 16.73 -3.91 17.65
N LYS A 100 15.77 -3.01 17.36
CA LYS A 100 14.49 -2.93 18.06
C LYS A 100 13.45 -3.78 17.36
N LYS A 101 12.92 -4.76 18.07
CA LYS A 101 11.79 -5.57 17.59
C LYS A 101 10.49 -4.74 17.59
N LYS A 102 9.80 -4.77 16.47
CA LYS A 102 8.45 -4.24 16.29
C LYS A 102 7.57 -5.32 15.68
N TYR A 103 6.26 -5.22 15.88
CA TYR A 103 5.31 -6.16 15.32
C TYR A 103 3.94 -5.51 15.14
N ALA A 104 3.14 -6.10 14.29
CA ALA A 104 1.72 -5.84 14.17
C ALA A 104 0.99 -7.15 13.84
N ASN A 105 -0.01 -7.48 14.67
CA ASN A 105 -0.95 -8.56 14.43
C ASN A 105 -2.34 -7.96 14.28
N LEU A 106 -3.09 -8.43 13.30
CA LEU A 106 -4.43 -7.96 13.03
C LEU A 106 -5.31 -9.13 12.65
N LYS A 107 -6.52 -9.16 13.22
CA LYS A 107 -7.55 -10.13 12.86
C LYS A 107 -8.89 -9.43 12.68
N LEU A 108 -9.64 -9.84 11.68
CA LEU A 108 -11.02 -9.43 11.53
C LEU A 108 -11.88 -10.11 12.62
N ASN A 109 -12.61 -9.30 13.37
CA ASN A 109 -13.68 -9.76 14.24
C ASN A 109 -15.00 -9.67 13.46
N GLU A 110 -15.52 -10.80 13.02
CA GLU A 110 -16.75 -10.88 12.21
C GLU A 110 -17.97 -10.36 12.96
N ASN A 111 -18.03 -10.52 14.30
CA ASN A 111 -19.16 -10.08 15.11
C ASN A 111 -19.28 -8.55 15.19
N SER A 112 -18.15 -7.85 15.35
CA SER A 112 -18.10 -6.37 15.40
C SER A 112 -17.85 -5.73 14.05
N ASN A 113 -17.51 -6.52 13.01
CA ASN A 113 -17.05 -6.05 11.69
C ASN A 113 -15.91 -5.03 11.78
N LYS A 114 -14.97 -5.27 12.72
CA LYS A 114 -13.79 -4.45 12.96
C LYS A 114 -12.53 -5.29 13.01
N PHE A 115 -11.39 -4.66 12.77
CA PHE A 115 -10.10 -5.27 13.04
C PHE A 115 -9.74 -5.16 14.51
N ILE A 116 -9.30 -6.26 15.11
CA ILE A 116 -8.61 -6.28 16.40
C ILE A 116 -7.12 -6.22 16.11
N ILE A 117 -6.44 -5.21 16.65
CA ILE A 117 -5.02 -4.96 16.44
C ILE A 117 -4.27 -5.20 17.75
N ASP A 118 -3.19 -5.98 17.69
CA ASP A 118 -2.16 -6.11 18.70
C ASP A 118 -0.81 -5.78 18.06
N GLY A 119 -0.36 -4.54 18.22
CA GLY A 119 0.88 -4.04 17.66
C GLY A 119 1.79 -3.41 18.69
N SER A 120 3.06 -3.25 18.33
CA SER A 120 4.08 -2.66 19.21
C SER A 120 3.84 -1.18 19.55
N SER A 121 3.01 -0.46 18.76
CA SER A 121 2.69 0.95 18.98
C SER A 121 1.20 1.22 19.14
N PHE A 122 0.34 0.23 18.95
CA PHE A 122 -1.11 0.37 19.09
C PHE A 122 -1.75 -0.97 19.39
N LYS A 123 -2.65 -1.00 20.37
CA LYS A 123 -3.53 -2.12 20.70
C LYS A 123 -4.96 -1.60 20.80
N GLY A 124 -5.88 -2.22 20.05
CA GLY A 124 -7.27 -1.77 20.00
C GLY A 124 -8.00 -2.23 18.76
N GLU A 125 -9.03 -1.50 18.39
CA GLU A 125 -9.85 -1.78 17.22
C GLU A 125 -9.62 -0.75 16.12
N ALA A 126 -9.85 -1.18 14.86
CA ALA A 126 -9.89 -0.30 13.70
C ALA A 126 -11.03 -0.71 12.77
N GLU A 127 -11.55 0.26 12.01
CA GLU A 127 -12.61 0.02 11.04
C GLU A 127 -12.13 -0.87 9.88
N ILE A 128 -13.03 -1.68 9.34
CA ILE A 128 -12.75 -2.66 8.28
C ILE A 128 -12.28 -2.03 6.96
N ASN A 129 -12.58 -0.75 6.74
CA ASN A 129 -12.15 -0.02 5.56
C ASN A 129 -10.68 0.42 5.60
N ASN A 130 -9.97 0.18 6.69
CA ASN A 130 -8.53 0.39 6.74
C ASN A 130 -7.81 -0.63 5.86
N VAL A 131 -6.69 -0.20 5.27
CA VAL A 131 -5.76 -1.07 4.55
C VAL A 131 -4.42 -1.12 5.27
N ILE A 132 -3.62 -2.14 4.98
CA ILE A 132 -2.22 -2.15 5.42
C ILE A 132 -1.44 -1.15 4.56
N GLY A 133 -0.57 -0.37 5.18
CA GLY A 133 0.26 0.64 4.52
C GLY A 133 1.40 0.02 3.70
N ASN A 134 1.06 -0.76 2.69
CA ASN A 134 1.96 -1.42 1.76
C ASN A 134 1.82 -0.85 0.34
N TRP A 135 2.87 -0.93 -0.47
CA TRP A 135 2.89 -0.32 -1.80
C TRP A 135 2.43 -1.25 -2.92
N TRP A 136 2.19 -2.53 -2.66
CA TRP A 136 1.59 -3.41 -3.65
C TRP A 136 0.10 -3.10 -3.87
N ASN A 137 -0.59 -2.62 -2.83
CA ASN A 137 -2.03 -2.43 -2.81
C ASN A 137 -2.42 -0.99 -3.14
N SER A 138 -2.81 -0.75 -4.39
CA SER A 138 -3.22 0.58 -4.85
C SER A 138 -4.47 1.14 -4.14
N LYS A 139 -5.25 0.31 -3.42
CA LYS A 139 -6.38 0.74 -2.59
C LYS A 139 -5.97 1.75 -1.51
N ILE A 140 -4.69 1.79 -1.12
CA ILE A 140 -4.15 2.80 -0.20
C ILE A 140 -4.42 4.24 -0.69
N LEU A 141 -4.58 4.45 -2.01
CA LEU A 141 -4.86 5.74 -2.62
C LEU A 141 -6.35 6.15 -2.58
N SER A 142 -7.24 5.27 -2.10
CA SER A 142 -8.69 5.49 -2.05
C SER A 142 -9.30 5.46 -0.66
N VAL A 143 -8.48 5.27 0.38
CA VAL A 143 -8.92 5.20 1.78
C VAL A 143 -8.48 6.42 2.58
N SER A 144 -9.22 6.75 3.64
CA SER A 144 -8.92 7.87 4.55
C SER A 144 -7.99 7.49 5.71
N SER A 145 -7.64 6.20 5.85
CA SER A 145 -6.73 5.73 6.90
C SER A 145 -6.07 4.40 6.52
N GLN A 146 -4.89 4.19 7.09
CA GLN A 146 -4.11 2.97 6.92
C GLN A 146 -3.56 2.47 8.25
N ILE A 147 -3.24 1.17 8.31
CA ILE A 147 -2.59 0.53 9.45
C ILE A 147 -1.12 0.33 9.11
N SER A 148 -0.23 0.84 9.96
CA SER A 148 1.22 0.68 9.81
C SER A 148 1.62 -0.80 9.85
N PRO A 149 2.26 -1.34 8.80
CA PRO A 149 2.74 -2.72 8.79
C PRO A 149 3.85 -2.98 9.80
N LEU A 150 4.54 -1.93 10.28
CA LEU A 150 5.65 -2.06 11.20
C LEU A 150 5.22 -2.15 12.66
N SER A 151 4.06 -1.55 13.04
CA SER A 151 3.77 -1.32 14.45
C SER A 151 2.29 -1.37 14.83
N GLY A 152 1.39 -1.55 13.85
CA GLY A 152 -0.06 -1.61 14.05
C GLY A 152 -0.75 -0.26 14.25
N SER A 153 -0.01 0.88 14.27
CA SER A 153 -0.65 2.19 14.47
C SER A 153 -1.58 2.55 13.30
N VAL A 154 -2.78 3.00 13.61
CA VAL A 154 -3.74 3.55 12.63
C VAL A 154 -3.33 4.98 12.32
N LYS A 155 -3.26 5.32 11.03
CA LYS A 155 -2.87 6.64 10.54
C LYS A 155 -3.92 7.18 9.58
N GLU A 156 -4.56 8.27 9.95
CA GLU A 156 -5.46 9.01 9.06
C GLU A 156 -4.66 9.77 8.00
N GLN A 157 -5.21 9.80 6.79
CA GLN A 157 -4.56 10.37 5.62
C GLN A 157 -5.52 11.12 4.71
N ASN A 158 -4.97 12.09 3.98
CA ASN A 158 -5.57 12.72 2.83
C ASN A 158 -4.80 12.30 1.58
N VAL A 159 -5.53 11.92 0.53
CA VAL A 159 -4.96 11.52 -0.76
C VAL A 159 -5.54 12.42 -1.85
N ASN A 160 -4.67 13.12 -2.57
CA ASN A 160 -5.06 14.05 -3.62
C ASN A 160 -4.36 13.68 -4.93
N LEU A 161 -5.13 13.56 -6.02
CA LEU A 161 -4.57 13.48 -7.36
C LEU A 161 -3.98 14.85 -7.73
N LEU A 162 -2.68 14.89 -8.04
CA LEU A 162 -2.00 16.12 -8.44
C LEU A 162 -2.06 16.33 -9.96
N LYS A 163 -1.66 15.31 -10.72
CA LYS A 163 -1.57 15.38 -12.19
C LYS A 163 -1.46 14.02 -12.84
N LYS A 164 -1.60 14.02 -14.17
CA LYS A 164 -1.18 12.90 -15.03
C LYS A 164 0.18 13.24 -15.61
N GLU A 165 1.10 12.28 -15.59
CA GLU A 165 2.41 12.46 -16.18
C GLU A 165 3.03 11.13 -16.61
N THR A 166 3.92 11.19 -17.58
CA THR A 166 4.74 10.04 -17.97
C THR A 166 6.04 10.08 -17.19
N ILE A 167 6.40 9.00 -16.52
CA ILE A 167 7.70 8.83 -15.86
C ILE A 167 8.49 7.71 -16.54
N ILE A 168 9.82 7.76 -16.43
CA ILE A 168 10.71 6.73 -16.98
C ILE A 168 11.31 5.94 -15.82
N ILE A 169 11.17 4.62 -15.85
CA ILE A 169 11.80 3.68 -14.93
C ILE A 169 12.56 2.66 -15.75
N ASP A 170 13.87 2.54 -15.55
CA ASP A 170 14.75 1.59 -16.27
C ASP A 170 14.56 1.61 -17.80
N GLY A 171 14.40 2.84 -18.37
CA GLY A 171 14.20 3.04 -19.79
C GLY A 171 12.78 2.75 -20.31
N LYS A 172 11.87 2.31 -19.47
CA LYS A 172 10.45 2.07 -19.82
C LYS A 172 9.59 3.26 -19.41
N ASN A 173 8.74 3.72 -20.34
CA ASN A 173 7.76 4.78 -20.08
C ASN A 173 6.52 4.23 -19.36
N TYR A 174 6.09 4.93 -18.31
CA TYR A 174 4.85 4.68 -17.58
C TYR A 174 3.98 5.93 -17.59
N ASP A 175 2.79 5.84 -18.19
CA ASP A 175 1.78 6.91 -18.10
C ASP A 175 1.07 6.77 -16.76
N THR A 176 1.27 7.72 -15.86
CA THR A 176 0.88 7.59 -14.47
C THR A 176 -0.08 8.65 -13.99
N LEU A 177 -0.81 8.32 -12.93
CA LEU A 177 -1.50 9.25 -12.05
C LEU A 177 -0.59 9.52 -10.86
N HIS A 178 -0.21 10.79 -10.67
CA HIS A 178 0.62 11.23 -9.54
C HIS A 178 -0.28 11.72 -8.40
N PHE A 179 -0.18 11.06 -7.25
CA PHE A 179 -0.92 11.38 -6.04
C PHE A 179 -0.01 11.94 -4.97
N LYS A 180 -0.57 12.82 -4.13
CA LYS A 180 0.01 13.23 -2.85
C LYS A 180 -0.77 12.56 -1.72
N LEU A 181 -0.08 11.79 -0.88
CA LEU A 181 -0.61 11.14 0.31
C LEU A 181 0.02 11.79 1.53
N LYS A 182 -0.77 12.43 2.39
CA LYS A 182 -0.32 13.12 3.60
C LYS A 182 -1.11 12.68 4.82
N SER A 183 -0.49 12.78 6.01
CA SER A 183 -1.24 12.70 7.27
C SER A 183 -2.34 13.74 7.30
N LYS A 184 -3.52 13.37 7.80
CA LYS A 184 -4.63 14.29 8.02
C LYS A 184 -4.31 15.28 9.16
N ASP A 185 -3.65 14.79 10.21
CA ASP A 185 -3.16 15.63 11.30
C ASP A 185 -1.77 16.19 10.94
N GLU A 186 -1.72 17.49 10.67
CA GLU A 186 -0.50 18.22 10.34
C GLU A 186 0.35 18.58 11.57
N SER A 187 -0.15 18.40 12.77
CA SER A 187 0.59 18.70 14.02
C SER A 187 1.54 17.56 14.42
N LEU A 188 1.43 16.39 13.82
CA LEU A 188 2.26 15.24 14.14
C LEU A 188 3.76 15.56 13.98
N PRO A 189 4.64 14.99 14.82
CA PRO A 189 6.08 15.06 14.61
C PRO A 189 6.46 14.51 13.23
N GLY A 190 7.48 15.07 12.60
CA GLY A 190 7.91 14.70 11.24
C GLY A 190 8.20 13.21 11.07
N ASP A 191 8.69 12.55 12.13
CA ASP A 191 8.95 11.11 12.11
C ASP A 191 7.69 10.24 12.17
N LYS A 192 6.54 10.80 12.47
CA LYS A 192 5.23 10.13 12.50
C LYS A 192 4.32 10.52 11.35
N LYS A 193 4.66 11.59 10.60
CA LYS A 193 3.87 12.06 9.46
C LYS A 193 3.97 11.08 8.28
N LEU A 194 2.85 10.99 7.55
CA LEU A 194 2.83 10.52 6.18
C LEU A 194 3.03 11.74 5.28
N ASP A 195 3.93 11.64 4.31
CA ASP A 195 4.13 12.64 3.26
C ASP A 195 4.79 11.98 2.05
N PHE A 196 3.97 11.37 1.21
CA PHE A 196 4.42 10.57 0.08
C PHE A 196 3.91 11.13 -1.23
N ASP A 197 4.75 11.10 -2.24
CA ASP A 197 4.37 11.20 -3.64
C ASP A 197 4.26 9.79 -4.19
N VAL A 198 3.14 9.46 -4.85
CA VAL A 198 2.83 8.11 -5.31
C VAL A 198 2.40 8.14 -6.77
N TRP A 199 3.05 7.35 -7.62
CA TRP A 199 2.74 7.20 -9.03
C TRP A 199 2.08 5.84 -9.28
N LEU A 200 0.86 5.87 -9.76
CA LEU A 200 0.05 4.72 -10.13
C LEU A 200 -0.01 4.61 -11.66
N ASP A 201 0.33 3.45 -12.21
CA ASP A 201 -0.06 3.12 -13.58
C ASP A 201 -1.56 2.72 -13.58
N PRO A 202 -2.45 3.53 -14.15
CA PRO A 202 -3.89 3.25 -14.09
C PRO A 202 -4.34 2.12 -15.02
N ARG A 203 -3.49 1.71 -15.99
CA ARG A 203 -3.80 0.60 -16.91
C ARG A 203 -3.57 -0.73 -16.23
N GLU A 204 -2.44 -0.85 -15.54
CA GLU A 204 -2.03 -2.06 -14.85
C GLU A 204 -2.44 -2.07 -13.37
N GLY A 205 -2.90 -0.93 -12.82
CA GLY A 205 -3.33 -0.80 -11.42
C GLY A 205 -2.20 -0.92 -10.38
N PHE A 206 -0.93 -0.84 -10.79
CA PHE A 206 0.22 -0.95 -9.91
C PHE A 206 0.79 0.41 -9.52
N ILE A 207 1.20 0.53 -8.26
CA ILE A 207 2.07 1.62 -7.82
C ILE A 207 3.47 1.34 -8.39
N VAL A 208 3.92 2.20 -9.30
CA VAL A 208 5.20 2.04 -9.98
C VAL A 208 6.33 2.81 -9.30
N LYS A 209 5.96 3.85 -8.53
CA LYS A 209 6.94 4.64 -7.77
C LYS A 209 6.29 5.27 -6.56
N VAL A 210 7.05 5.34 -5.47
CA VAL A 210 6.75 6.14 -4.28
C VAL A 210 7.98 6.95 -3.94
N SER A 211 7.81 8.21 -3.54
CA SER A 211 8.91 9.06 -3.10
C SER A 211 8.53 9.85 -1.84
N TYR A 212 9.51 10.10 -0.97
CA TYR A 212 9.36 11.00 0.18
C TYR A 212 10.73 11.56 0.60
N GLU A 213 10.69 12.72 1.25
CA GLU A 213 11.86 13.38 1.79
C GLU A 213 11.97 13.17 3.30
N ARG A 214 13.05 12.55 3.73
CA ARG A 214 13.36 12.38 5.16
C ARG A 214 14.82 12.08 5.36
N LEU A 215 15.59 13.08 5.77
CA LEU A 215 17.06 12.96 5.87
C LEU A 215 17.66 12.43 4.55
N GLY A 216 17.18 12.99 3.41
CA GLY A 216 17.47 12.58 2.05
C GLY A 216 16.22 12.10 1.32
N LYS A 217 16.34 11.97 0.02
CA LYS A 217 15.27 11.52 -0.88
C LYS A 217 15.19 10.01 -0.88
N TRP A 218 14.02 9.48 -0.54
CA TRP A 218 13.72 8.05 -0.58
C TRP A 218 12.80 7.73 -1.74
N GLU A 219 13.05 6.61 -2.38
CA GLU A 219 12.21 6.13 -3.48
C GLU A 219 12.03 4.62 -3.39
N TYR A 220 10.78 4.15 -3.58
CA TYR A 220 10.45 2.78 -3.91
C TYR A 220 10.14 2.76 -5.39
N ILE A 221 10.82 1.94 -6.18
CA ILE A 221 10.67 1.89 -7.63
C ILE A 221 10.33 0.47 -8.04
N LEU A 222 9.27 0.32 -8.84
CA LEU A 222 8.87 -0.97 -9.38
C LEU A 222 9.98 -1.52 -10.26
N LYS A 223 10.45 -2.71 -9.90
CA LYS A 223 11.47 -3.45 -10.65
C LYS A 223 10.85 -4.54 -11.53
N LYS A 224 9.86 -5.27 -11.00
CA LYS A 224 9.30 -6.45 -11.66
C LYS A 224 7.88 -6.72 -11.21
N VAL A 225 7.07 -7.23 -12.16
CA VAL A 225 5.77 -7.87 -11.91
C VAL A 225 5.74 -9.16 -12.73
N GLU A 226 5.41 -10.27 -12.10
CA GLU A 226 5.20 -11.59 -12.73
C GLU A 226 3.90 -12.20 -12.29
#